data_55f3310ff23d568b2c14c7497c61bde1
#
_entry.id   55f3310ff23d568b2c14c7497c61bde1
#
_cell.length_a   1.000
_cell.length_b   1.000
_cell.length_c   1.000
_cell.angle_alpha   90.00
_cell.angle_beta   90.00
_cell.angle_gamma   90.00
#
_symmetry.space_group_name_H-M   'P 1'
#
loop_
_entity.id
_entity.type
_entity.pdbx_description
1 polymer ?
#
loop_
_entity_poly.entity_id
_entity_poly.type
_entity_poly.pdbx_seq_one_letter_code
_entity_poly.pdbx_strand_id
1 'polypeptide(L)'
;MNQVLLVDDNPVQLSVREAVLRRAGFQVSVATSAESALAMLRIIRNRIGVIVTDHLMPGCGGPELVRRIRAENNWIPIVVLSGLPDAVSEYEGLEVVFRAKPFPPPDLIELVRSSLAEANGHRGAA
;
A
#
# COMPACT_ATOMS: atom_id res chain seq x y z
N MET A 1 0.26 -8.54 -12.04
CA MET A 1 -0.07 -8.38 -10.64
C MET A 1 1.13 -8.33 -9.72
N ASN A 2 2.22 -7.85 -10.25
CA ASN A 2 3.46 -7.71 -9.51
C ASN A 2 3.81 -6.26 -9.24
N GLN A 3 2.87 -5.36 -9.52
CA GLN A 3 3.11 -3.94 -9.36
C GLN A 3 2.74 -3.48 -7.96
N VAL A 4 3.57 -2.61 -7.40
CA VAL A 4 3.34 -1.98 -6.10
C VAL A 4 2.79 -0.59 -6.35
N LEU A 5 1.72 -0.23 -5.65
CA LEU A 5 1.24 1.15 -5.63
C LEU A 5 1.69 1.78 -4.31
N LEU A 6 2.53 2.79 -4.39
CA LEU A 6 2.97 3.59 -3.24
C LEU A 6 2.12 4.84 -3.14
N VAL A 7 1.59 5.10 -1.95
CA VAL A 7 0.77 6.28 -1.69
C VAL A 7 1.37 7.06 -0.52
N ASP A 8 1.79 8.29 -0.77
CA ASP A 8 2.35 9.17 0.25
C ASP A 8 2.33 10.60 -0.27
N ASP A 9 1.88 11.54 0.56
CA ASP A 9 1.87 12.94 0.20
C ASP A 9 3.23 13.61 0.36
N ASN A 10 4.16 12.97 1.05
CA ASN A 10 5.52 13.48 1.24
C ASN A 10 6.40 13.02 0.07
N PRO A 11 6.82 13.95 -0.81
CA PRO A 11 7.57 13.56 -2.02
C PRO A 11 8.92 12.94 -1.73
N VAL A 12 9.57 13.33 -0.63
CA VAL A 12 10.87 12.77 -0.26
C VAL A 12 10.74 11.33 0.18
N GLN A 13 9.79 11.03 1.07
CA GLN A 13 9.54 9.66 1.52
C GLN A 13 9.11 8.77 0.35
N LEU A 14 8.25 9.29 -0.49
CA LEU A 14 7.76 8.57 -1.67
C LEU A 14 8.91 8.20 -2.60
N SER A 15 9.79 9.16 -2.91
CA SER A 15 10.96 8.96 -3.74
C SER A 15 11.89 7.89 -3.17
N VAL A 16 12.14 7.94 -1.87
CA VAL A 16 13.03 6.98 -1.22
C VAL A 16 12.46 5.57 -1.31
N ARG A 17 11.19 5.41 -0.97
CA ARG A 17 10.53 4.10 -1.02
C ARG A 17 10.46 3.56 -2.45
N GLU A 18 10.18 4.43 -3.40
CA GLU A 18 10.16 4.05 -4.82
C GLU A 18 11.51 3.51 -5.25
N ALA A 19 12.60 4.23 -4.93
CA ALA A 19 13.95 3.82 -5.29
C ALA A 19 14.30 2.47 -4.66
N VAL A 20 13.97 2.28 -3.39
CA VAL A 20 14.23 1.03 -2.66
C VAL A 20 13.55 -0.15 -3.36
N LEU A 21 12.27 0.00 -3.68
CA LEU A 21 11.49 -1.09 -4.27
C LEU A 21 11.88 -1.36 -5.72
N ARG A 22 12.17 -0.32 -6.51
CA ARG A 22 12.64 -0.51 -7.88
C ARG A 22 13.98 -1.23 -7.93
N ARG A 23 14.89 -0.90 -7.02
CA ARG A 23 16.18 -1.59 -6.91
C ARG A 23 16.03 -3.06 -6.55
N ALA A 24 14.98 -3.39 -5.80
CA ALA A 24 14.68 -4.77 -5.45
C ALA A 24 14.00 -5.54 -6.58
N GLY A 25 13.74 -4.90 -7.72
CA GLY A 25 13.16 -5.53 -8.90
C GLY A 25 11.66 -5.39 -9.06
N PHE A 26 11.00 -4.61 -8.20
CA PHE A 26 9.55 -4.42 -8.31
C PHE A 26 9.20 -3.32 -9.32
N GLN A 27 8.07 -3.49 -9.97
CA GLN A 27 7.45 -2.40 -10.72
C GLN A 27 6.63 -1.56 -9.75
N VAL A 28 6.79 -0.25 -9.83
CA VAL A 28 6.19 0.68 -8.85
C VAL A 28 5.43 1.77 -9.57
N SER A 29 4.21 2.01 -9.13
CA SER A 29 3.43 3.21 -9.46
C SER A 29 3.30 4.04 -8.20
N VAL A 30 3.22 5.34 -8.34
CA VAL A 30 3.17 6.26 -7.19
C VAL A 30 1.93 7.14 -7.28
N ALA A 31 1.37 7.46 -6.11
CA ALA A 31 0.28 8.41 -5.97
C ALA A 31 0.59 9.32 -4.78
N THR A 32 0.30 10.60 -4.92
CA THR A 32 0.61 11.60 -3.89
C THR A 32 -0.59 11.94 -3.01
N SER A 33 -1.73 11.32 -3.26
CA SER A 33 -2.94 11.50 -2.47
C SER A 33 -3.82 10.26 -2.55
N ALA A 34 -4.76 10.14 -1.63
CA ALA A 34 -5.74 9.05 -1.66
C ALA A 34 -6.60 9.12 -2.92
N GLU A 35 -6.99 10.32 -3.33
CA GLU A 35 -7.80 10.52 -4.53
C GLU A 35 -7.09 10.05 -5.78
N SER A 36 -5.79 10.40 -5.93
CA SER A 36 -5.04 9.93 -7.10
C SER A 36 -4.79 8.43 -7.04
N ALA A 37 -4.62 7.86 -5.86
CA ALA A 37 -4.50 6.41 -5.71
C ALA A 37 -5.77 5.70 -6.15
N LEU A 38 -6.93 6.19 -5.74
CA LEU A 38 -8.22 5.61 -6.13
C LEU A 38 -8.45 5.71 -7.63
N ALA A 39 -8.13 6.86 -8.23
CA ALA A 39 -8.23 7.04 -9.68
C ALA A 39 -7.33 6.07 -10.43
N MET A 40 -6.11 5.91 -9.95
CA MET A 40 -5.13 4.99 -10.56
C MET A 40 -5.59 3.55 -10.45
N LEU A 41 -6.14 3.14 -9.32
CA LEU A 41 -6.66 1.78 -9.13
C LEU A 41 -7.78 1.44 -10.10
N ARG A 42 -8.60 2.40 -10.47
CA ARG A 42 -9.67 2.17 -11.46
C ARG A 42 -9.12 1.84 -12.84
N ILE A 43 -7.92 2.35 -13.14
CA ILE A 43 -7.29 2.18 -14.45
C ILE A 43 -6.42 0.93 -14.49
N ILE A 44 -5.61 0.71 -13.45
CA ILE A 44 -4.59 -0.34 -13.46
C ILE A 44 -4.76 -1.38 -12.36
N ARG A 45 -5.96 -1.53 -11.80
CA ARG A 45 -6.22 -2.44 -10.68
C ARG A 45 -5.72 -3.86 -10.92
N ASN A 46 -5.80 -4.33 -12.17
CA ASN A 46 -5.39 -5.70 -12.53
C ASN A 46 -3.87 -5.89 -12.49
N ARG A 47 -3.11 -4.81 -12.42
CA ARG A 47 -1.64 -4.85 -12.37
C ARG A 47 -1.11 -4.70 -10.97
N ILE A 48 -1.90 -4.12 -10.06
CA ILE A 48 -1.47 -3.85 -8.70
C ILE A 48 -1.65 -5.10 -7.85
N GLY A 49 -0.56 -5.55 -7.24
CA GLY A 49 -0.56 -6.70 -6.35
C GLY A 49 -0.51 -6.34 -4.87
N VAL A 50 -0.06 -5.13 -4.56
CA VAL A 50 0.00 -4.64 -3.18
C VAL A 50 -0.03 -3.12 -3.17
N ILE A 51 -0.65 -2.55 -2.14
CA ILE A 51 -0.66 -1.10 -1.91
C ILE A 51 0.11 -0.84 -0.62
N VAL A 52 1.04 0.11 -0.68
CA VAL A 52 1.75 0.60 0.51
C VAL A 52 1.34 2.06 0.68
N THR A 53 0.67 2.39 1.76
CA THR A 53 0.19 3.73 2.01
C THR A 53 0.65 4.27 3.34
N ASP A 54 0.82 5.58 3.41
CA ASP A 54 1.01 6.28 4.66
C ASP A 54 -0.33 6.43 5.38
N HIS A 55 -0.29 6.50 6.71
CA HIS A 55 -1.50 6.69 7.51
C HIS A 55 -1.98 8.14 7.46
N LEU A 56 -1.05 9.07 7.66
CA LEU A 56 -1.38 10.50 7.68
C LEU A 56 -1.17 11.13 6.31
N MET A 57 -2.26 11.60 5.72
CA MET A 57 -2.25 12.36 4.48
C MET A 57 -3.31 13.45 4.58
N PRO A 58 -3.06 14.66 4.05
CA PRO A 58 -4.06 15.72 4.06
C PRO A 58 -5.34 15.32 3.32
N GLY A 59 -6.46 15.75 3.84
CA GLY A 59 -7.77 15.42 3.25
C GLY A 59 -8.16 13.99 3.57
N CYS A 60 -8.11 13.13 2.57
CA CYS A 60 -8.44 11.71 2.73
C CYS A 60 -7.22 10.95 3.23
N GLY A 61 -7.24 10.52 4.48
CA GLY A 61 -6.14 9.76 5.08
C GLY A 61 -6.19 8.27 4.77
N GLY A 62 -5.25 7.52 5.38
CA GLY A 62 -5.15 6.08 5.20
C GLY A 62 -6.42 5.31 5.48
N PRO A 63 -7.08 5.52 6.63
CA PRO A 63 -8.30 4.78 6.95
C PRO A 63 -9.42 4.95 5.92
N GLU A 64 -9.63 6.17 5.44
CA GLU A 64 -10.64 6.44 4.44
C GLU A 64 -10.29 5.80 3.10
N LEU A 65 -9.03 5.90 2.70
CA LEU A 65 -8.56 5.25 1.48
C LEU A 65 -8.83 3.75 1.52
N VAL A 66 -8.45 3.10 2.61
CA VAL A 66 -8.62 1.65 2.76
C VAL A 66 -10.11 1.29 2.76
N ARG A 67 -10.94 2.05 3.47
CA ARG A 67 -12.39 1.81 3.49
C ARG A 67 -12.98 1.87 2.09
N ARG A 68 -12.58 2.85 1.29
CA ARG A 68 -13.08 2.98 -0.09
C ARG A 68 -12.63 1.83 -0.97
N ILE A 69 -11.39 1.37 -0.81
CA ILE A 69 -10.89 0.22 -1.56
C ILE A 69 -11.69 -1.03 -1.20
N ARG A 70 -11.91 -1.29 0.07
CA ARG A 70 -12.65 -2.47 0.54
C ARG A 70 -14.12 -2.40 0.15
N ALA A 71 -14.70 -1.20 0.11
CA ALA A 71 -16.10 -1.00 -0.29
C ALA A 71 -16.35 -1.41 -1.75
N GLU A 72 -15.33 -1.40 -2.58
CA GLU A 72 -15.41 -1.86 -3.96
C GLU A 72 -15.11 -3.36 -4.11
N ASN A 73 -15.15 -4.11 -3.01
CA ASN A 73 -14.83 -5.53 -2.95
C ASN A 73 -13.41 -5.84 -3.46
N ASN A 74 -12.51 -4.90 -3.28
CA ASN A 74 -11.13 -5.10 -3.66
C ASN A 74 -10.31 -5.50 -2.42
N TRP A 75 -9.91 -6.78 -2.38
CA TRP A 75 -9.19 -7.36 -1.24
C TRP A 75 -7.69 -7.46 -1.48
N ILE A 76 -7.18 -6.56 -2.28
CA ILE A 76 -5.75 -6.42 -2.52
C ILE A 76 -5.01 -6.23 -1.18
N PRO A 77 -3.84 -6.85 -0.98
CA PRO A 77 -3.03 -6.62 0.21
C PRO A 77 -2.69 -5.14 0.37
N ILE A 78 -2.89 -4.61 1.56
CA ILE A 78 -2.59 -3.22 1.87
C ILE A 78 -1.67 -3.17 3.09
N VAL A 79 -0.55 -2.47 2.94
CA VAL A 79 0.39 -2.17 4.01
C VAL A 79 0.22 -0.72 4.41
N VAL A 80 0.00 -0.46 5.68
CA VAL A 80 -0.12 0.90 6.22
C VAL A 80 1.09 1.19 7.09
N LEU A 81 1.77 2.30 6.82
CA LEU A 81 2.92 2.76 7.59
C LEU A 81 2.53 3.98 8.39
N SER A 82 2.82 3.98 9.70
CA SER A 82 2.41 5.06 10.58
C SER A 82 3.43 5.32 11.68
N GLY A 83 3.65 6.59 11.99
CA GLY A 83 4.39 6.99 13.19
C GLY A 83 3.53 7.00 14.45
N LEU A 84 2.24 6.69 14.32
CA LEU A 84 1.28 6.70 15.43
C LEU A 84 0.82 5.26 15.71
N PRO A 85 1.39 4.59 16.73
CA PRO A 85 1.08 3.17 17.00
C PRO A 85 -0.41 2.93 17.29
N ASP A 86 -1.07 3.87 17.95
CA ASP A 86 -2.47 3.74 18.32
C ASP A 86 -3.42 3.81 17.11
N ALA A 87 -2.91 4.27 15.97
CA ALA A 87 -3.72 4.37 14.76
C ALA A 87 -4.17 3.02 14.22
N VAL A 88 -3.58 1.92 14.67
CA VAL A 88 -3.97 0.58 14.22
C VAL A 88 -5.47 0.32 14.44
N SER A 89 -6.06 0.87 15.48
CA SER A 89 -7.49 0.68 15.77
C SER A 89 -8.39 1.26 14.68
N GLU A 90 -7.91 2.24 13.91
CA GLU A 90 -8.68 2.85 12.84
C GLU A 90 -8.85 1.93 11.62
N TYR A 91 -8.12 0.84 11.58
CA TYR A 91 -8.16 -0.13 10.48
C TYR A 91 -8.87 -1.42 10.86
N GLU A 92 -9.54 -1.45 12.00
CA GLU A 92 -10.22 -2.64 12.48
C GLU A 92 -11.24 -3.14 11.45
N GLY A 93 -11.18 -4.43 11.14
CA GLY A 93 -12.07 -5.04 10.16
C GLY A 93 -11.69 -4.82 8.70
N LEU A 94 -10.63 -4.06 8.42
CA LEU A 94 -10.25 -3.72 7.04
C LEU A 94 -9.17 -4.61 6.45
N GLU A 95 -8.61 -5.53 7.23
CA GLU A 95 -7.59 -6.50 6.79
C GLU A 95 -6.37 -5.83 6.16
N VAL A 96 -5.68 -5.04 6.95
CA VAL A 96 -4.42 -4.42 6.53
C VAL A 96 -3.25 -4.96 7.34
N VAL A 97 -2.05 -4.83 6.78
CA VAL A 97 -0.81 -5.03 7.54
C VAL A 97 -0.37 -3.65 8.01
N PHE A 98 -0.38 -3.43 9.32
CA PHE A 98 -0.01 -2.15 9.92
C PHE A 98 1.41 -2.25 10.48
N ARG A 99 2.26 -1.30 10.12
CA ARG A 99 3.65 -1.26 10.62
C ARG A 99 4.01 0.14 11.08
N ALA A 100 4.76 0.19 12.18
CA ALA A 100 5.22 1.46 12.75
C ALA A 100 6.43 2.00 11.99
N LYS A 101 6.51 3.31 11.89
CA LYS A 101 7.71 3.99 11.38
C LYS A 101 8.69 4.22 12.55
N PRO A 102 9.99 4.24 12.29
CA PRO A 102 10.64 4.01 11.01
C PRO A 102 10.60 2.53 10.62
N PHE A 103 10.34 2.26 9.35
CA PHE A 103 10.27 0.90 8.84
C PHE A 103 11.44 0.70 7.88
N PRO A 104 12.44 -0.14 8.25
CA PRO A 104 13.69 -0.23 7.47
C PRO A 104 13.46 -0.77 6.05
N PRO A 105 14.25 -0.31 5.07
CA PRO A 105 14.12 -0.77 3.68
C PRO A 105 14.13 -2.29 3.49
N PRO A 106 15.02 -3.07 4.14
CA PRO A 106 14.99 -4.53 3.98
C PRO A 106 13.66 -5.13 4.43
N ASP A 107 13.07 -4.59 5.50
CA ASP A 107 11.80 -5.08 6.02
C ASP A 107 10.66 -4.72 5.06
N LEU A 108 10.70 -3.54 4.46
CA LEU A 108 9.72 -3.14 3.46
C LEU A 108 9.77 -4.05 2.24
N ILE A 109 10.97 -4.34 1.74
CA ILE A 109 11.18 -5.23 0.60
C ILE A 109 10.59 -6.60 0.89
N GLU A 110 10.90 -7.16 2.05
CA GLU A 110 10.42 -8.49 2.43
C GLU A 110 8.90 -8.53 2.58
N LEU A 111 8.33 -7.51 3.19
CA LEU A 111 6.89 -7.41 3.39
C LEU A 111 6.15 -7.28 2.06
N VAL A 112 6.67 -6.48 1.14
CA VAL A 112 6.10 -6.34 -0.22
C VAL A 112 6.20 -7.67 -0.96
N ARG A 113 7.34 -8.34 -0.87
CA ARG A 113 7.54 -9.63 -1.54
C ARG A 113 6.54 -10.67 -1.02
N SER A 114 6.37 -10.78 0.29
CA SER A 114 5.43 -11.74 0.86
C SER A 114 3.99 -11.39 0.55
N SER A 115 3.65 -10.11 0.52
CA SER A 115 2.30 -9.66 0.16
C SER A 115 1.96 -9.96 -1.30
N LEU A 116 2.91 -9.79 -2.20
CA LEU A 116 2.74 -10.14 -3.61
C LEU A 116 2.59 -11.65 -3.79
N ALA A 117 3.37 -12.43 -3.07
CA ALA A 117 3.27 -13.89 -3.11
C ALA A 117 1.92 -14.37 -2.59
N GLU A 118 1.43 -13.77 -1.52
CA GLU A 118 0.12 -14.08 -0.94
C GLU A 118 -1.00 -13.76 -1.94
N ALA A 119 -0.96 -12.59 -2.56
CA ALA A 119 -1.95 -12.18 -3.55
C ALA A 119 -1.98 -13.15 -4.74
N ASN A 120 -0.81 -13.51 -5.27
CA ASN A 120 -0.70 -14.42 -6.39
C ASN A 120 -1.13 -15.84 -6.00
N GLY A 121 -0.76 -16.30 -4.82
CA GLY A 121 -1.17 -17.60 -4.30
C GLY A 121 -2.67 -17.69 -4.08
N HIS A 122 -3.28 -16.66 -3.54
CA HIS A 122 -4.72 -16.59 -3.32
C HIS A 122 -5.48 -16.66 -4.65
N ARG A 123 -5.01 -15.94 -5.64
CA ARG A 123 -5.62 -15.97 -6.98
C ARG A 123 -5.39 -17.30 -7.66
N GLY A 124 -4.23 -17.90 -7.46
CA GLY A 124 -3.94 -19.22 -8.01
C GLY A 124 -4.82 -20.31 -7.41
N ALA A 125 -5.30 -20.12 -6.19
CA ALA A 125 -6.20 -21.05 -5.53
C ALA A 125 -7.66 -20.93 -6.00
N ALA A 126 -7.98 -19.82 -6.61
CA ALA A 126 -9.32 -19.60 -7.12
C ALA A 126 -9.48 -20.21 -8.51
#